data_d853a51a56a606e1c0fcc272410c73c3
#
_entry.id   d853a51a56a606e1c0fcc272410c73c3
#
_cell.length_a   1.000
_cell.length_b   1.000
_cell.length_c   1.000
_cell.angle_alpha   90.00
_cell.angle_beta   90.00
_cell.angle_gamma   90.00
#
_symmetry.space_group_name_H-M   'P 1'
#
loop_
_entity.id
_entity.type
_entity.pdbx_description
1 polymer ?
#
loop_
_entity_poly.entity_id
_entity_poly.type
_entity_poly.pdbx_seq_one_letter_code
_entity_poly.pdbx_strand_id
1 'polypeptide(L)'
;GIESTGYECVSSNASTVDNLTTAFIAALNTTAPTADSGHCILTRIDGNEWIFSAIAHGYTSLEGSISTGRKTLSGTLTQVRLLSAAADTFDAGKFNIICE
;
A
#
# COMPACT_ATOMS: atom_id res chain seq x y z
N GLY A 1 -13.99 -10.59 6.42
CA GLY A 1 -13.33 -9.45 7.03
C GLY A 1 -11.96 -9.16 6.42
N ILE A 2 -11.27 -8.22 7.00
CA ILE A 2 -9.93 -7.84 6.54
C ILE A 2 -8.92 -8.88 7.04
N GLU A 3 -8.10 -9.40 6.14
CA GLU A 3 -7.01 -10.31 6.51
C GLU A 3 -5.79 -9.50 6.89
N SER A 4 -5.07 -9.94 7.91
CA SER A 4 -3.92 -9.23 8.45
C SER A 4 -2.65 -10.08 8.53
N THR A 5 -2.62 -11.20 7.83
CA THR A 5 -1.45 -12.09 7.79
C THR A 5 -1.24 -12.64 6.39
N GLY A 6 -0.06 -13.17 6.13
CA GLY A 6 0.24 -13.85 4.89
C GLY A 6 0.46 -12.94 3.69
N TYR A 7 0.70 -11.66 3.93
CA TYR A 7 1.14 -10.75 2.87
C TYR A 7 2.63 -10.90 2.62
N GLU A 8 3.03 -10.70 1.39
CA GLU A 8 4.43 -10.49 1.03
C GLU A 8 4.49 -9.13 0.36
N CYS A 9 5.15 -8.17 0.96
CA CYS A 9 5.23 -6.82 0.43
C CYS A 9 6.61 -6.22 0.68
N VAL A 10 7.15 -5.60 -0.34
CA VAL A 10 8.42 -4.87 -0.28
C VAL A 10 8.18 -3.48 -0.82
N SER A 11 8.71 -2.49 -0.13
CA SER A 11 8.65 -1.10 -0.55
C SER A 11 10.03 -0.46 -0.42
N SER A 12 10.36 0.42 -1.35
CA SER A 12 11.63 1.15 -1.29
C SER A 12 11.42 2.62 -1.63
N ASN A 13 12.22 3.46 -0.98
CA ASN A 13 12.35 4.87 -1.30
C ASN A 13 13.84 5.20 -1.47
N ALA A 14 14.20 6.49 -1.52
CA ALA A 14 15.56 6.91 -1.77
C ALA A 14 16.58 6.43 -0.72
N SER A 15 16.13 6.12 0.50
CA SER A 15 17.04 5.81 1.62
C SER A 15 16.71 4.51 2.34
N THR A 16 15.58 3.88 2.08
CA THR A 16 15.09 2.76 2.89
C THR A 16 14.44 1.70 2.03
N VAL A 17 14.64 0.46 2.40
CA VAL A 17 13.85 -0.69 1.90
C VAL A 17 13.15 -1.28 3.10
N ASP A 18 11.86 -1.53 2.97
CA ASP A 18 11.05 -2.11 4.03
C ASP A 18 10.21 -3.25 3.49
N ASN A 19 9.77 -4.11 4.38
CA ASN A 19 8.88 -5.21 4.02
C ASN A 19 7.79 -5.36 5.08
N LEU A 20 6.67 -5.96 4.68
CA LEU A 20 5.54 -6.12 5.57
C LEU A 20 4.82 -7.42 5.23
N THR A 21 4.39 -8.12 6.27
CA THR A 21 3.66 -9.39 6.13
C THR A 21 2.22 -9.31 6.60
N THR A 22 1.79 -8.14 7.05
CA THR A 22 0.45 -7.92 7.60
C THR A 22 -0.43 -7.06 6.71
N ALA A 23 0.15 -6.41 5.71
CA ALA A 23 -0.57 -5.55 4.77
C ALA A 23 0.32 -5.23 3.57
N PHE A 24 -0.23 -4.55 2.58
CA PHE A 24 0.56 -3.93 1.52
C PHE A 24 0.96 -2.51 1.93
N ILE A 25 2.12 -2.08 1.45
CA ILE A 25 2.62 -0.73 1.69
C ILE A 25 2.28 0.12 0.45
N ALA A 26 1.37 1.05 0.60
CA ALA A 26 1.01 1.95 -0.50
C ALA A 26 2.01 3.09 -0.67
N ALA A 27 2.58 3.55 0.44
CA ALA A 27 3.59 4.61 0.43
C ALA A 27 4.56 4.39 1.57
N LEU A 28 5.84 4.46 1.27
CA LEU A 28 6.89 4.39 2.28
C LEU A 28 7.47 5.80 2.47
N ASN A 29 7.07 6.43 3.55
CA ASN A 29 7.50 7.78 3.90
C ASN A 29 8.11 7.79 5.28
N THR A 30 9.35 8.24 5.36
CA THR A 30 10.11 8.28 6.61
C THR A 30 10.14 9.66 7.25
N THR A 31 9.62 10.67 6.56
CA THR A 31 9.63 12.05 7.05
C THR A 31 8.20 12.51 7.29
N ALA A 32 7.90 12.82 8.54
CA ALA A 32 6.62 13.36 8.93
C ALA A 32 6.77 14.84 9.30
N PRO A 33 5.74 15.67 9.13
CA PRO A 33 4.46 15.39 8.50
C PRO A 33 4.50 15.71 7.00
N THR A 34 4.34 14.72 6.16
CA THR A 34 4.27 14.93 4.72
C THR A 34 3.01 14.32 4.16
N ALA A 35 2.50 14.92 3.10
CA ALA A 35 1.40 14.38 2.33
C ALA A 35 1.97 13.57 1.17
N ASP A 36 1.36 12.44 0.90
CA ASP A 36 1.74 11.58 -0.22
C ASP A 36 0.63 11.55 -1.27
N SER A 37 1.04 11.48 -2.51
CA SER A 37 0.14 11.27 -3.64
C SER A 37 0.65 10.11 -4.48
N GLY A 38 -0.25 9.30 -5.00
CA GLY A 38 0.16 8.17 -5.81
C GLY A 38 -1.02 7.29 -6.19
N HIS A 39 -0.70 6.09 -6.60
CA HIS A 39 -1.72 5.11 -6.93
C HIS A 39 -1.26 3.70 -6.62
N CYS A 40 -2.24 2.83 -6.44
CA CYS A 40 -2.04 1.40 -6.24
C CYS A 40 -2.83 0.64 -7.28
N ILE A 41 -2.31 -0.49 -7.69
CA ILE A 41 -3.00 -1.40 -8.59
C ILE A 41 -3.04 -2.78 -7.94
N LEU A 42 -4.23 -3.36 -7.87
CA LEU A 42 -4.42 -4.75 -7.47
C LEU A 42 -4.84 -5.53 -8.70
N THR A 43 -4.07 -6.55 -9.05
CA THR A 43 -4.34 -7.39 -10.22
C THR A 43 -4.54 -8.81 -9.75
N ARG A 44 -5.68 -9.39 -10.11
CA ARG A 44 -5.93 -10.81 -9.83
C ARG A 44 -5.15 -11.66 -10.83
N ILE A 45 -4.38 -12.60 -10.30
CA ILE A 45 -3.57 -13.50 -11.11
C ILE A 45 -4.31 -14.79 -11.36
N ASP A 46 -4.80 -15.41 -10.29
CA ASP A 46 -5.53 -16.68 -10.40
C ASP A 46 -6.30 -16.91 -9.09
N GLY A 47 -7.53 -17.42 -9.21
CA GLY A 47 -8.31 -17.70 -8.01
C GLY A 47 -8.42 -16.50 -7.08
N ASN A 48 -7.89 -16.64 -5.88
CA ASN A 48 -7.87 -15.59 -4.87
C ASN A 48 -6.49 -14.96 -4.71
N GLU A 49 -5.60 -15.14 -5.67
CA GLU A 49 -4.25 -14.60 -5.64
C GLU A 49 -4.20 -13.25 -6.33
N TRP A 50 -3.59 -12.29 -5.64
CA TRP A 50 -3.50 -10.90 -6.09
C TRP A 50 -2.07 -10.40 -6.04
N ILE A 51 -1.70 -9.63 -7.05
CA ILE A 51 -0.45 -8.86 -7.09
C ILE A 51 -0.78 -7.40 -6.85
N PHE A 52 0.02 -6.77 -6.01
CA PHE A 52 -0.09 -5.37 -5.65
C PHE A 52 1.10 -4.61 -6.20
N SER A 53 0.86 -3.44 -6.77
CA SER A 53 1.91 -2.49 -7.10
C SER A 53 1.46 -1.09 -6.72
N ALA A 54 2.40 -0.27 -6.29
CA ALA A 54 2.11 1.10 -5.91
C ALA A 54 3.29 2.00 -6.21
N ILE A 55 2.98 3.22 -6.59
CA ILE A 55 3.95 4.30 -6.61
C ILE A 55 3.35 5.48 -5.87
N ALA A 56 4.18 6.16 -5.10
CA ALA A 56 3.76 7.33 -4.34
C ALA A 56 4.90 8.34 -4.28
N HIS A 57 4.56 9.60 -4.11
CA HIS A 57 5.53 10.66 -3.96
C HIS A 57 5.06 11.63 -2.90
N GLY A 58 5.96 12.02 -2.02
CA GLY A 58 5.67 12.99 -0.98
C GLY A 58 5.59 14.40 -1.51
N TYR A 59 5.05 15.28 -0.70
CA TYR A 59 4.88 16.68 -1.04
C TYR A 59 6.23 17.40 -1.22
N THR A 60 7.24 17.01 -0.45
CA THR A 60 8.58 17.56 -0.56
C THR A 60 9.44 16.69 -1.47
N SER A 61 10.54 17.25 -1.97
CA SER A 61 11.40 16.60 -2.95
C SER A 61 11.98 15.27 -2.47
N LEU A 62 12.23 14.35 -3.37
CA LEU A 62 12.95 13.09 -3.16
C LEU A 62 12.25 12.07 -2.23
N GLU A 63 10.95 12.18 -2.06
CA GLU A 63 10.18 11.24 -1.24
C GLU A 63 9.30 10.31 -2.08
N GLY A 64 9.89 9.73 -3.12
CA GLY A 64 9.20 8.75 -3.93
C GLY A 64 9.37 7.35 -3.40
N SER A 65 8.33 6.52 -3.48
CA SER A 65 8.40 5.11 -3.12
C SER A 65 7.76 4.23 -4.19
N ILE A 66 8.29 3.02 -4.29
CA ILE A 66 7.77 1.97 -5.17
C ILE A 66 7.55 0.74 -4.32
N SER A 67 6.37 0.13 -4.44
CA SER A 67 6.03 -1.05 -3.68
C SER A 67 5.51 -2.15 -4.58
N THR A 68 5.82 -3.40 -4.23
CA THR A 68 5.24 -4.57 -4.84
C THR A 68 4.82 -5.54 -3.76
N GLY A 69 3.81 -6.34 -4.04
CA GLY A 69 3.36 -7.32 -3.07
C GLY A 69 2.51 -8.40 -3.68
N ARG A 70 2.26 -9.41 -2.88
CA ARG A 70 1.48 -10.57 -3.26
C ARG A 70 0.67 -11.05 -2.06
N LYS A 71 -0.56 -11.48 -2.32
CA LYS A 71 -1.42 -12.03 -1.29
C LYS A 71 -2.38 -13.03 -1.91
N THR A 72 -2.47 -14.20 -1.31
CA THR A 72 -3.56 -15.14 -1.60
C THR A 72 -4.58 -14.99 -0.50
N LEU A 73 -5.77 -14.52 -0.86
CA LEU A 73 -6.87 -14.37 0.08
C LEU A 73 -7.52 -15.71 0.38
N SER A 74 -8.14 -15.84 1.54
CA SER A 74 -8.91 -17.02 1.90
C SER A 74 -10.24 -17.12 1.15
N GLY A 75 -10.69 -16.03 0.54
CA GLY A 75 -11.92 -15.97 -0.21
C GLY A 75 -11.90 -14.82 -1.21
N THR A 76 -13.04 -14.55 -1.80
CA THR A 76 -13.20 -13.46 -2.79
C THR A 76 -12.88 -12.11 -2.15
N LEU A 77 -12.19 -11.27 -2.90
CA LEU A 77 -11.92 -9.90 -2.47
C LEU A 77 -13.23 -9.10 -2.40
N THR A 78 -13.54 -8.62 -1.21
CA THR A 78 -14.76 -7.84 -0.96
C THR A 78 -14.49 -6.47 -0.36
N GLN A 79 -13.29 -6.24 0.19
CA GLN A 79 -12.97 -5.01 0.90
C GLN A 79 -11.53 -4.61 0.68
N VAL A 80 -11.30 -3.31 0.61
CA VAL A 80 -9.97 -2.72 0.66
C VAL A 80 -10.01 -1.66 1.76
N ARG A 81 -8.99 -1.65 2.61
CA ARG A 81 -8.88 -0.69 3.70
C ARG A 81 -7.55 0.04 3.63
N LEU A 82 -7.61 1.36 3.73
CA LEU A 82 -6.43 2.20 3.85
C LEU A 82 -6.19 2.49 5.33
N LEU A 83 -4.96 2.31 5.77
CA LEU A 83 -4.62 2.58 7.17
C LEU A 83 -3.22 3.15 7.29
N SER A 84 -2.98 3.80 8.41
CA SER A 84 -1.67 4.29 8.80
C SER A 84 -0.95 3.23 9.61
N ALA A 85 0.36 3.10 9.41
CA ALA A 85 1.18 2.16 10.16
C ALA A 85 1.38 2.56 11.62
N ALA A 86 1.23 3.85 11.93
CA ALA A 86 1.37 4.37 13.29
C ALA A 86 -0.01 4.64 13.89
N ALA A 87 -0.04 5.13 15.13
CA ALA A 87 -1.27 5.53 15.82
C ALA A 87 -1.86 6.84 15.28
N ASP A 88 -1.25 7.38 14.24
CA ASP A 88 -1.71 8.62 13.61
C ASP A 88 -3.04 8.41 12.86
N THR A 89 -3.80 9.47 12.75
CA THR A 89 -5.02 9.50 11.98
C THR A 89 -4.83 10.28 10.70
N PHE A 90 -5.64 9.97 9.68
CA PHE A 90 -5.66 10.76 8.47
C PHE A 90 -6.36 12.09 8.73
N ASP A 91 -5.65 13.19 8.51
CA ASP A 91 -6.17 14.54 8.75
C ASP A 91 -6.94 15.08 7.56
N ALA A 92 -6.50 14.75 6.37
CA ALA A 92 -7.08 15.24 5.14
C ALA A 92 -6.66 14.33 3.99
N GLY A 93 -7.31 14.50 2.86
CA GLY A 93 -6.93 13.77 1.66
C GLY A 93 -8.13 13.28 0.89
N LYS A 94 -7.83 12.69 -0.24
CA LYS A 94 -8.84 12.12 -1.13
C LYS A 94 -8.33 10.83 -1.70
N PHE A 95 -9.20 9.87 -1.90
CA PHE A 95 -8.87 8.71 -2.70
C PHE A 95 -10.07 8.28 -3.53
N ASN A 96 -9.78 7.56 -4.59
CA ASN A 96 -10.79 7.02 -5.49
C ASN A 96 -10.43 5.58 -5.83
N ILE A 97 -11.42 4.74 -5.97
CA ILE A 97 -11.23 3.34 -6.34
C ILE A 97 -11.97 3.11 -7.66
N ILE A 98 -11.24 2.57 -8.62
CA ILE A 98 -11.80 2.21 -9.92
C ILE A 98 -11.65 0.70 -10.07
N CYS A 99 -12.76 0.06 -10.38
CA CYS A 99 -12.78 -1.39 -10.61
C CYS A 99 -13.03 -1.66 -12.10
N GLU A 100 -12.23 -2.56 -12.64
CA GLU A 100 -12.36 -2.97 -14.02
C GLU A 100 -12.65 -4.47 -14.15
#